data_964eb19626c4afb1b00c0cdc75bd515f
#
_entry.id   964eb19626c4afb1b00c0cdc75bd515f
#
_cell.length_a   1.000
_cell.length_b   1.000
_cell.length_c   1.000
_cell.angle_alpha   90.00
_cell.angle_beta   90.00
_cell.angle_gamma   90.00
#
_symmetry.space_group_name_H-M   'P 1'
#
loop_
_entity.id
_entity.type
_entity.pdbx_description
1 polymer ?
#
loop_
_entity_poly.entity_id
_entity_poly.type
_entity_poly.pdbx_seq_one_letter_code
_entity_poly.pdbx_strand_id
1 'polypeptide(L)'
;MKQIAILSVIALIICAIAVAGCTSSTSSNQAASATTQPNAFLEQYLSAYKNGLYSDSNQTVQAWELNWINSTSARVQYTVLNKTTNAIVNADETFLVFPTTQDATNYVNAMNLTAYSLAKTVYTGGAYQIATGHAPQVYKVYQYNEGNALDISAYQLHEIQQADNIVFVATAKELS
;
A
#
# COMPACT_ATOMS: atom_id res chain seq x y z
N MET A 1 -4.52 9.78 -24.09
CA MET A 1 -5.60 9.08 -23.37
C MET A 1 -5.12 7.74 -22.75
N LYS A 2 -3.80 7.51 -22.56
CA LYS A 2 -3.23 6.29 -21.91
C LYS A 2 -2.82 6.48 -20.44
N GLN A 3 -2.93 7.69 -19.90
CA GLN A 3 -2.51 8.01 -18.52
C GLN A 3 -3.43 7.44 -17.42
N ILE A 4 -4.57 6.86 -17.79
CA ILE A 4 -5.59 6.40 -16.84
C ILE A 4 -5.27 5.00 -16.29
N ALA A 5 -4.41 4.22 -16.96
CA ALA A 5 -4.22 2.81 -16.64
C ALA A 5 -3.41 2.56 -15.34
N ILE A 6 -2.36 3.35 -15.09
CA ILE A 6 -1.51 3.15 -13.88
C ILE A 6 -2.20 3.70 -12.63
N LEU A 7 -2.89 4.84 -12.77
CA LEU A 7 -3.73 5.40 -11.69
C LEU A 7 -4.83 4.42 -11.26
N SER A 8 -5.32 3.58 -12.20
CA SER A 8 -6.33 2.57 -11.88
C SER A 8 -5.79 1.40 -11.08
N VAL A 9 -4.53 1.00 -11.26
CA VAL A 9 -3.97 -0.17 -10.57
C VAL A 9 -3.76 0.12 -9.08
N ILE A 10 -3.27 1.29 -8.72
CA ILE A 10 -3.03 1.64 -7.31
C ILE A 10 -4.30 2.15 -6.63
N ALA A 11 -5.18 2.88 -7.33
CA ALA A 11 -6.45 3.37 -6.79
C ALA A 11 -7.54 2.28 -6.67
N LEU A 12 -7.50 1.22 -7.51
CA LEU A 12 -8.48 0.12 -7.50
C LEU A 12 -8.26 -0.89 -6.36
N ILE A 13 -7.08 -0.91 -5.74
CA ILE A 13 -6.80 -1.78 -4.58
C ILE A 13 -7.67 -1.42 -3.37
N ILE A 14 -8.34 -0.26 -3.39
CA ILE A 14 -9.16 0.24 -2.28
C ILE A 14 -10.61 -0.28 -2.33
N CYS A 15 -11.10 -0.80 -3.46
CA CYS A 15 -12.50 -1.20 -3.62
C CYS A 15 -12.65 -2.71 -3.76
N ALA A 16 -13.00 -3.35 -2.74
CA ALA A 16 -13.79 -4.57 -2.57
C ALA A 16 -13.14 -5.60 -1.64
N ILE A 17 -13.55 -5.63 -0.41
CA ILE A 17 -13.81 -6.91 0.26
C ILE A 17 -14.82 -6.63 1.38
N ALA A 18 -16.02 -7.11 1.22
CA ALA A 18 -16.91 -7.44 2.31
C ALA A 18 -16.75 -8.93 2.60
N VAL A 19 -16.83 -9.26 3.89
CA VAL A 19 -17.20 -10.56 4.49
C VAL A 19 -16.09 -11.44 5.07
N ALA A 20 -16.15 -11.47 6.40
CA ALA A 20 -16.21 -12.58 7.34
C ALA A 20 -15.02 -13.51 7.56
N GLY A 21 -14.67 -13.66 8.81
CA GLY A 21 -14.20 -14.91 9.36
C GLY A 21 -13.13 -14.83 10.43
N CYS A 22 -13.54 -14.78 11.68
CA CYS A 22 -12.70 -15.08 12.84
C CYS A 22 -12.20 -16.53 12.80
N THR A 23 -10.93 -16.77 13.11
CA THR A 23 -10.53 -17.94 13.90
C THR A 23 -9.22 -17.70 14.65
N SER A 24 -9.23 -18.22 15.85
CA SER A 24 -8.35 -18.09 16.98
C SER A 24 -6.94 -18.68 16.83
N SER A 25 -6.04 -18.08 17.59
CA SER A 25 -4.66 -18.41 17.90
C SER A 25 -4.41 -19.78 18.50
N THR A 26 -3.25 -20.38 18.18
CA THR A 26 -2.59 -21.34 19.05
C THR A 26 -1.10 -20.99 19.13
N SER A 27 -0.62 -20.73 20.34
CA SER A 27 0.77 -20.44 20.67
C SER A 27 1.62 -21.68 20.70
N SER A 28 2.81 -21.62 20.11
CA SER A 28 3.92 -22.54 20.44
C SER A 28 5.19 -21.76 20.69
N ASN A 29 5.72 -21.89 21.91
CA ASN A 29 6.98 -21.31 22.35
C ASN A 29 8.17 -21.91 21.60
N GLN A 30 8.98 -21.05 20.99
CA GLN A 30 10.35 -21.38 20.63
C GLN A 30 11.27 -20.22 20.95
N ALA A 31 12.39 -20.53 21.60
CA ALA A 31 13.34 -19.59 22.21
C ALA A 31 13.97 -18.61 21.19
N ALA A 32 14.05 -17.37 21.59
CA ALA A 32 14.29 -16.19 20.81
C ALA A 32 15.77 -15.94 20.50
N SER A 33 16.05 -15.80 19.24
CA SER A 33 16.79 -14.64 18.74
C SER A 33 15.84 -13.44 18.89
N ALA A 34 16.29 -12.29 19.37
CA ALA A 34 15.43 -11.12 19.58
C ALA A 34 14.95 -10.54 18.24
N THR A 35 14.09 -11.24 17.57
CA THR A 35 13.25 -10.73 16.48
C THR A 35 12.18 -9.92 17.16
N THR A 36 12.30 -8.60 17.05
CA THR A 36 11.26 -7.65 17.47
C THR A 36 9.95 -8.09 16.81
N GLN A 37 9.02 -8.58 17.63
CA GLN A 37 7.74 -9.10 17.11
C GLN A 37 7.05 -7.98 16.33
N PRO A 38 6.55 -8.24 15.11
CA PRO A 38 5.84 -7.26 14.32
C PRO A 38 4.66 -6.66 15.07
N ASN A 39 4.34 -5.41 14.78
CA ASN A 39 3.13 -4.77 15.30
C ASN A 39 1.89 -5.48 14.75
N ALA A 40 1.02 -5.96 15.64
CA ALA A 40 -0.17 -6.72 15.27
C ALA A 40 -1.09 -5.97 14.29
N PHE A 41 -1.21 -4.64 14.44
CA PHE A 41 -1.96 -3.81 13.49
C PHE A 41 -1.34 -3.85 12.09
N LEU A 42 0.00 -3.70 11.99
CA LEU A 42 0.68 -3.72 10.69
C LEU A 42 0.59 -5.10 10.04
N GLU A 43 0.67 -6.19 10.80
CA GLU A 43 0.46 -7.55 10.28
C GLU A 43 -0.96 -7.70 9.69
N GLN A 44 -1.98 -7.27 10.44
CA GLN A 44 -3.37 -7.34 10.01
C GLN A 44 -3.61 -6.46 8.77
N TYR A 45 -3.05 -5.25 8.76
CA TYR A 45 -3.11 -4.33 7.62
C TYR A 45 -2.50 -4.97 6.37
N LEU A 46 -1.27 -5.49 6.46
CA LEU A 46 -0.56 -6.11 5.33
C LEU A 46 -1.24 -7.38 4.83
N SER A 47 -1.84 -8.15 5.74
CA SER A 47 -2.66 -9.31 5.37
C SER A 47 -3.89 -8.89 4.55
N ALA A 48 -4.62 -7.87 5.02
CA ALA A 48 -5.77 -7.32 4.30
C ALA A 48 -5.37 -6.70 2.95
N TYR A 49 -4.23 -6.00 2.91
CA TYR A 49 -3.67 -5.40 1.70
C TYR A 49 -3.34 -6.48 0.66
N LYS A 50 -2.60 -7.52 1.05
CA LYS A 50 -2.29 -8.67 0.20
C LYS A 50 -3.56 -9.33 -0.35
N ASN A 51 -4.53 -9.60 0.51
CA ASN A 51 -5.79 -10.23 0.11
C ASN A 51 -6.54 -9.35 -0.90
N GLY A 52 -6.52 -8.02 -0.74
CA GLY A 52 -7.06 -7.08 -1.71
C GLY A 52 -6.43 -7.20 -3.09
N LEU A 53 -5.09 -7.25 -3.14
CA LEU A 53 -4.35 -7.45 -4.39
C LEU A 53 -4.72 -8.76 -5.10
N TYR A 54 -4.80 -9.85 -4.35
CA TYR A 54 -5.08 -11.18 -4.92
C TYR A 54 -6.55 -11.36 -5.32
N SER A 55 -7.46 -10.61 -4.72
CA SER A 55 -8.92 -10.70 -5.03
C SER A 55 -9.36 -9.78 -6.16
N ASP A 56 -8.51 -8.86 -6.61
CA ASP A 56 -8.85 -7.97 -7.73
C ASP A 56 -8.93 -8.77 -9.04
N SER A 57 -10.13 -8.80 -9.63
CA SER A 57 -10.40 -9.53 -10.88
C SER A 57 -9.69 -8.95 -12.10
N ASN A 58 -9.28 -7.66 -12.05
CA ASN A 58 -8.65 -6.96 -13.15
C ASN A 58 -7.14 -7.16 -13.23
N GLN A 59 -6.57 -7.85 -12.26
CA GLN A 59 -5.13 -8.10 -12.21
C GLN A 59 -4.78 -9.54 -11.82
N THR A 60 -3.52 -9.89 -12.03
CA THR A 60 -2.93 -11.15 -11.55
C THR A 60 -1.63 -10.84 -10.84
N VAL A 61 -1.53 -11.18 -9.57
CA VAL A 61 -0.28 -11.08 -8.81
C VAL A 61 0.67 -12.18 -9.27
N GLN A 62 1.81 -11.80 -9.83
CA GLN A 62 2.84 -12.71 -10.34
C GLN A 62 3.94 -12.97 -9.30
N ALA A 63 4.24 -11.95 -8.47
CA ALA A 63 5.20 -12.05 -7.39
C ALA A 63 4.75 -11.21 -6.19
N TRP A 64 5.12 -11.65 -4.99
CA TRP A 64 4.90 -10.93 -3.73
C TRP A 64 6.03 -11.26 -2.76
N GLU A 65 6.67 -10.24 -2.23
CA GLU A 65 7.71 -10.35 -1.22
C GLU A 65 7.42 -9.36 -0.09
N LEU A 66 7.49 -9.82 1.17
CA LEU A 66 7.32 -9.03 2.38
C LEU A 66 8.58 -9.12 3.23
N ASN A 67 9.20 -7.99 3.48
CA ASN A 67 10.40 -7.84 4.31
C ASN A 67 10.11 -6.92 5.51
N TRP A 68 10.17 -7.46 6.72
CA TRP A 68 10.09 -6.67 7.94
C TRP A 68 11.38 -5.89 8.16
N ILE A 69 11.27 -4.55 8.24
CA ILE A 69 12.40 -3.66 8.54
C ILE A 69 12.58 -3.61 10.06
N ASN A 70 11.47 -3.47 10.79
CA ASN A 70 11.40 -3.54 12.25
C ASN A 70 9.96 -3.85 12.69
N SER A 71 9.63 -3.75 13.99
CA SER A 71 8.28 -4.04 14.49
C SER A 71 7.19 -3.13 13.92
N THR A 72 7.51 -1.91 13.51
CA THR A 72 6.55 -0.88 13.06
C THR A 72 6.70 -0.52 11.60
N SER A 73 7.58 -1.20 10.87
CA SER A 73 7.78 -0.95 9.44
C SER A 73 8.09 -2.19 8.64
N ALA A 74 7.55 -2.24 7.43
CA ALA A 74 7.75 -3.32 6.48
C ALA A 74 7.86 -2.78 5.06
N ARG A 75 8.61 -3.49 4.22
CA ARG A 75 8.70 -3.26 2.78
C ARG A 75 8.01 -4.40 2.05
N VAL A 76 7.18 -4.05 1.10
CA VAL A 76 6.50 -4.98 0.21
C VAL A 76 6.94 -4.70 -1.22
N GLN A 77 7.30 -5.76 -1.93
CA GLN A 77 7.59 -5.70 -3.35
C GLN A 77 6.69 -6.69 -4.07
N TYR A 78 6.08 -6.26 -5.16
CA TYR A 78 5.22 -7.16 -5.93
C TYR A 78 5.20 -6.80 -7.41
N THR A 79 4.80 -7.79 -8.21
CA THR A 79 4.57 -7.65 -9.64
C THR A 79 3.14 -8.06 -9.94
N VAL A 80 2.42 -7.22 -10.67
CA VAL A 80 1.07 -7.52 -11.15
C VAL A 80 0.98 -7.38 -12.65
N LEU A 81 0.19 -8.28 -13.26
CA LEU A 81 -0.27 -8.15 -14.65
C LEU A 81 -1.65 -7.53 -14.65
N ASN A 82 -1.81 -6.36 -15.26
CA ASN A 82 -3.11 -5.76 -15.51
C ASN A 82 -3.77 -6.46 -16.71
N LYS A 83 -4.87 -7.17 -16.48
CA LYS A 83 -5.56 -7.95 -17.51
C LYS A 83 -6.25 -7.08 -18.56
N THR A 84 -6.56 -5.82 -18.23
CA THR A 84 -7.25 -4.90 -19.16
C THR A 84 -6.27 -4.29 -20.15
N THR A 85 -5.08 -3.90 -19.68
CA THR A 85 -4.06 -3.24 -20.51
C THR A 85 -2.96 -4.18 -20.99
N ASN A 86 -2.88 -5.38 -20.40
CA ASN A 86 -1.80 -6.35 -20.54
C ASN A 86 -0.42 -5.80 -20.11
N ALA A 87 -0.43 -4.79 -19.25
CA ALA A 87 0.78 -4.18 -18.71
C ALA A 87 1.26 -4.92 -17.46
N ILE A 88 2.55 -5.06 -17.32
CA ILE A 88 3.21 -5.57 -16.10
C ILE A 88 3.61 -4.36 -15.26
N VAL A 89 3.23 -4.34 -14.00
CA VAL A 89 3.59 -3.28 -13.05
C VAL A 89 4.39 -3.87 -11.92
N ASN A 90 5.59 -3.32 -11.68
CA ASN A 90 6.37 -3.59 -10.48
C ASN A 90 6.11 -2.49 -9.46
N ALA A 91 5.81 -2.87 -8.23
CA ALA A 91 5.63 -1.96 -7.11
C ALA A 91 6.63 -2.25 -5.99
N ASP A 92 7.07 -1.19 -5.36
CA ASP A 92 7.93 -1.20 -4.17
C ASP A 92 7.32 -0.24 -3.15
N GLU A 93 6.96 -0.75 -2.00
CA GLU A 93 6.14 -0.05 -1.03
C GLU A 93 6.72 -0.20 0.37
N THR A 94 6.75 0.89 1.12
CA THR A 94 7.17 0.90 2.52
C THR A 94 6.00 1.35 3.38
N PHE A 95 5.66 0.55 4.37
CA PHE A 95 4.62 0.79 5.36
C PHE A 95 5.25 1.15 6.69
N LEU A 96 4.77 2.23 7.31
CA LEU A 96 5.27 2.80 8.56
C LEU A 96 4.10 3.04 9.51
N VAL A 97 4.13 2.45 10.70
CA VAL A 97 3.14 2.70 11.77
C VAL A 97 3.74 3.62 12.81
N PHE A 98 3.04 4.69 13.11
CA PHE A 98 3.40 5.68 14.11
C PHE A 98 2.59 5.51 15.40
N PRO A 99 3.11 5.98 16.55
CA PRO A 99 2.37 5.93 17.81
C PRO A 99 1.04 6.68 17.76
N THR A 100 1.01 7.81 17.05
CA THR A 100 -0.18 8.66 16.90
C THR A 100 -0.38 9.13 15.46
N THR A 101 -1.62 9.53 15.15
CA THR A 101 -1.95 10.20 13.87
C THR A 101 -1.14 11.48 13.68
N GLN A 102 -0.87 12.22 14.78
CA GLN A 102 -0.08 13.45 14.70
C GLN A 102 1.38 13.16 14.32
N ASP A 103 1.98 12.09 14.85
CA ASP A 103 3.36 11.71 14.48
C ASP A 103 3.43 11.33 12.99
N ALA A 104 2.46 10.58 12.48
CA ALA A 104 2.35 10.28 11.06
C ALA A 104 2.21 11.54 10.21
N THR A 105 1.37 12.49 10.65
CA THR A 105 1.19 13.78 9.97
C THR A 105 2.47 14.61 9.97
N ASN A 106 3.20 14.64 11.09
CA ASN A 106 4.47 15.35 11.19
C ASN A 106 5.53 14.73 10.25
N TYR A 107 5.57 13.38 10.17
CA TYR A 107 6.44 12.66 9.26
C TYR A 107 6.16 13.03 7.79
N VAL A 108 4.90 12.98 7.35
CA VAL A 108 4.51 13.36 5.98
C VAL A 108 4.83 14.82 5.68
N ASN A 109 4.56 15.74 6.62
CA ASN A 109 4.86 17.16 6.45
C ASN A 109 6.37 17.46 6.40
N ALA A 110 7.21 16.60 6.96
CA ALA A 110 8.68 16.73 6.88
C ALA A 110 9.26 16.21 5.56
N MET A 111 8.46 15.49 4.75
CA MET A 111 8.89 15.04 3.43
C MET A 111 8.96 16.20 2.45
N ASN A 112 9.86 16.10 1.47
CA ASN A 112 9.88 17.05 0.35
C ASN A 112 8.74 16.74 -0.63
N LEU A 113 7.62 17.40 -0.46
CA LEU A 113 6.42 17.23 -1.29
C LEU A 113 6.34 18.22 -2.48
N THR A 114 7.43 18.93 -2.81
CA THR A 114 7.42 19.98 -3.84
C THR A 114 6.97 19.46 -5.22
N ALA A 115 7.34 18.23 -5.57
CA ALA A 115 6.94 17.59 -6.82
C ALA A 115 5.57 16.93 -6.75
N TYR A 116 5.02 16.72 -5.55
CA TYR A 116 3.78 15.98 -5.34
C TYR A 116 2.56 16.88 -5.45
N SER A 117 1.48 16.30 -5.96
CA SER A 117 0.13 16.90 -5.94
C SER A 117 -0.74 16.16 -4.93
N LEU A 118 -1.47 16.91 -4.10
CA LEU A 118 -2.49 16.33 -3.22
C LEU A 118 -3.66 15.85 -4.09
N ALA A 119 -3.89 14.55 -4.11
CA ALA A 119 -5.01 13.96 -4.82
C ALA A 119 -6.33 14.26 -4.09
N LYS A 120 -7.36 14.62 -4.85
CA LYS A 120 -8.73 14.78 -4.34
C LYS A 120 -9.40 13.40 -4.24
N THR A 121 -8.91 12.57 -3.33
CA THR A 121 -9.44 11.23 -3.10
C THR A 121 -10.28 11.18 -1.84
N VAL A 122 -11.36 10.42 -1.89
CA VAL A 122 -12.17 10.08 -0.72
C VAL A 122 -11.86 8.64 -0.36
N TYR A 123 -11.72 8.35 0.93
CA TYR A 123 -11.53 6.98 1.38
C TYR A 123 -12.79 6.15 1.06
N THR A 124 -12.63 5.08 0.31
CA THR A 124 -13.73 4.21 -0.16
C THR A 124 -13.70 2.81 0.46
N GLY A 125 -12.84 2.59 1.46
CA GLY A 125 -12.61 1.28 2.07
C GLY A 125 -11.19 0.77 1.78
N GLY A 126 -10.88 -0.42 2.29
CA GLY A 126 -9.59 -1.07 2.04
C GLY A 126 -8.91 -1.63 3.29
N ALA A 127 -7.62 -1.90 3.20
CA ALA A 127 -6.85 -2.59 4.23
C ALA A 127 -6.93 -1.92 5.61
N TYR A 128 -6.95 -0.58 5.68
CA TYR A 128 -7.09 0.13 6.95
C TYR A 128 -8.41 -0.20 7.64
N GLN A 129 -9.52 -0.13 6.91
CA GLN A 129 -10.85 -0.42 7.49
C GLN A 129 -11.01 -1.89 7.88
N ILE A 130 -10.40 -2.80 7.13
CA ILE A 130 -10.38 -4.23 7.47
C ILE A 130 -9.58 -4.46 8.76
N ALA A 131 -8.43 -3.79 8.91
CA ALA A 131 -7.57 -3.93 10.07
C ALA A 131 -8.11 -3.25 11.34
N THR A 132 -8.89 -2.16 11.21
CA THR A 132 -9.36 -1.35 12.35
C THR A 132 -10.84 -1.46 12.62
N GLY A 133 -11.64 -1.91 11.65
CA GLY A 133 -13.10 -1.94 11.71
C GLY A 133 -13.78 -0.59 11.40
N HIS A 134 -13.02 0.47 11.10
CA HIS A 134 -13.56 1.80 10.78
C HIS A 134 -12.73 2.51 9.71
N ALA A 135 -13.31 3.51 9.04
CA ALA A 135 -12.57 4.38 8.13
C ALA A 135 -11.59 5.28 8.89
N PRO A 136 -10.46 5.67 8.28
CA PRO A 136 -9.53 6.62 8.89
C PRO A 136 -10.18 8.00 9.04
N GLN A 137 -9.83 8.72 10.10
CA GLN A 137 -10.25 10.11 10.33
C GLN A 137 -9.39 11.08 9.49
N VAL A 138 -8.12 10.74 9.33
CA VAL A 138 -7.18 11.47 8.48
C VAL A 138 -6.82 10.58 7.30
N TYR A 139 -7.18 11.02 6.09
CA TYR A 139 -6.81 10.33 4.85
C TYR A 139 -6.27 11.34 3.85
N LYS A 140 -5.02 11.15 3.41
CA LYS A 140 -4.35 12.01 2.44
C LYS A 140 -3.56 11.14 1.47
N VAL A 141 -3.60 11.52 0.19
CA VAL A 141 -2.82 10.88 -0.87
C VAL A 141 -2.07 11.96 -1.63
N TYR A 142 -0.76 11.83 -1.70
CA TYR A 142 0.12 12.68 -2.49
C TYR A 142 0.70 11.86 -3.62
N GLN A 143 0.63 12.37 -4.84
CA GLN A 143 1.09 11.66 -6.03
C GLN A 143 2.03 12.52 -6.87
N TYR A 144 3.04 11.89 -7.42
CA TYR A 144 3.97 12.47 -8.38
C TYR A 144 4.26 11.45 -9.48
N ASN A 145 4.21 11.90 -10.72
CA ASN A 145 4.55 11.09 -11.88
C ASN A 145 5.89 11.53 -12.44
N GLU A 146 6.84 10.60 -12.50
CA GLU A 146 8.13 10.80 -13.12
C GLU A 146 8.15 10.13 -14.50
N GLY A 147 8.75 10.80 -15.49
CA GLY A 147 8.93 10.26 -16.82
C GLY A 147 8.20 11.05 -17.91
N ASN A 148 8.46 10.68 -19.16
CA ASN A 148 7.89 11.30 -20.34
C ASN A 148 6.64 10.51 -20.76
N ALA A 149 5.51 11.19 -20.92
CA ALA A 149 4.26 10.59 -21.40
C ALA A 149 4.38 9.91 -22.79
N LEU A 150 5.48 10.15 -23.52
CA LEU A 150 5.79 9.54 -24.80
C LEU A 150 6.64 8.27 -24.68
N ASP A 151 7.28 8.05 -23.52
CA ASP A 151 8.08 6.85 -23.25
C ASP A 151 7.50 6.13 -22.01
N ILE A 152 6.66 5.13 -22.26
CA ILE A 152 5.97 4.35 -21.24
C ILE A 152 6.98 3.58 -20.35
N SER A 153 8.14 3.18 -20.92
CA SER A 153 9.16 2.44 -20.18
C SER A 153 9.85 3.27 -19.10
N ALA A 154 9.76 4.59 -19.19
CA ALA A 154 10.31 5.53 -18.21
C ALA A 154 9.26 6.06 -17.22
N TYR A 155 7.97 5.66 -17.36
CA TYR A 155 6.91 6.16 -16.50
C TYR A 155 6.94 5.49 -15.13
N GLN A 156 7.02 6.31 -14.09
CA GLN A 156 7.05 5.87 -12.71
C GLN A 156 6.10 6.72 -11.87
N LEU A 157 5.20 6.06 -11.13
CA LEU A 157 4.33 6.70 -10.17
C LEU A 157 4.96 6.62 -8.78
N HIS A 158 5.04 7.76 -8.11
CA HIS A 158 5.36 7.86 -6.69
C HIS A 158 4.11 8.27 -5.92
N GLU A 159 3.83 7.57 -4.83
CA GLU A 159 2.69 7.85 -3.98
C GLU A 159 3.09 7.85 -2.51
N ILE A 160 2.53 8.80 -1.76
CA ILE A 160 2.58 8.85 -0.30
C ILE A 160 1.14 8.91 0.17
N GLN A 161 0.73 7.92 0.96
CA GLN A 161 -0.59 7.85 1.53
C GLN A 161 -0.50 7.87 3.05
N GLN A 162 -1.34 8.66 3.69
CA GLN A 162 -1.57 8.64 5.13
C GLN A 162 -2.99 8.19 5.41
N ALA A 163 -3.15 7.20 6.28
CA ALA A 163 -4.44 6.79 6.87
C ALA A 163 -4.25 6.74 8.39
N ASP A 164 -4.71 7.77 9.09
CA ASP A 164 -4.45 8.02 10.52
C ASP A 164 -2.96 7.87 10.87
N ASN A 165 -2.62 6.85 11.67
CA ASN A 165 -1.27 6.60 12.18
C ASN A 165 -0.41 5.69 11.30
N ILE A 166 -0.88 5.29 10.12
CA ILE A 166 -0.07 4.56 9.14
C ILE A 166 0.27 5.45 7.95
N VAL A 167 1.52 5.40 7.53
CA VAL A 167 2.00 6.02 6.29
C VAL A 167 2.52 4.93 5.37
N PHE A 168 2.16 5.04 4.13
CA PHE A 168 2.56 4.17 3.04
C PHE A 168 3.26 5.02 1.98
N VAL A 169 4.45 4.59 1.59
CA VAL A 169 5.26 5.23 0.55
C VAL A 169 5.49 4.22 -0.55
N ALA A 170 5.04 4.53 -1.75
CA ALA A 170 5.05 3.63 -2.88
C ALA A 170 5.76 4.21 -4.09
N THR A 171 6.35 3.31 -4.84
CA THR A 171 6.83 3.54 -6.20
C THR A 171 6.33 2.42 -7.09
N ALA A 172 5.66 2.75 -8.18
CA ALA A 172 5.19 1.77 -9.15
C ALA A 172 5.72 2.11 -10.54
N LYS A 173 6.25 1.10 -11.25
CA LYS A 173 6.78 1.21 -12.59
C LYS A 173 6.08 0.23 -13.52
N GLU A 174 5.57 0.73 -14.63
CA GLU A 174 5.09 -0.10 -15.74
C GLU A 174 6.27 -0.60 -16.56
N LEU A 175 6.28 -1.89 -16.84
CA LEU A 175 7.21 -2.54 -17.73
C LEU A 175 6.54 -2.74 -19.08
N SER A 176 7.15 -2.27 -20.12
CA SER A 176 6.73 -2.46 -21.51
C SER A 176 7.11 -3.83 -22.04
#